data_ba34a06cdfb82e2d5ca4a8af259f9bee
#
_entry.id   ba34a06cdfb82e2d5ca4a8af259f9bee
#
_cell.length_a   1.000
_cell.length_b   1.000
_cell.length_c   1.000
_cell.angle_alpha   90.00
_cell.angle_beta   90.00
_cell.angle_gamma   90.00
#
_symmetry.space_group_name_H-M   'P 1'
#
loop_
_entity.id
_entity.type
_entity.pdbx_description
1 polymer ?
#
loop_
_entity_poly.entity_id
_entity_poly.type
_entity_poly.pdbx_seq_one_letter_code
_entity_poly.pdbx_strand_id
1 'polypeptide(L)' 'MRQSKHIREFNRILKRNGYDLARVNGSHFIYVNRVTHRIMPVNKDLNEMVRLRLIKQYDLR' A
#
# COMPACT_ATOMS: atom_id res chain seq x y z
N MET A 1 1.63 -3.13 -17.80
CA MET A 1 2.39 -3.99 -16.89
C MET A 1 1.47 -4.52 -15.80
N ARG A 2 1.58 -5.80 -15.51
CA ARG A 2 0.72 -6.42 -14.49
C ARG A 2 1.25 -6.16 -13.10
N GLN A 3 0.36 -5.78 -12.21
CA GLN A 3 0.68 -5.76 -10.79
C GLN A 3 0.61 -7.18 -10.25
N SER A 4 1.39 -7.48 -9.21
CA SER A 4 1.31 -8.76 -8.56
C SER A 4 -0.05 -8.92 -7.88
N LYS A 5 -0.42 -10.17 -7.61
CA LYS A 5 -1.67 -10.45 -6.91
C LYS A 5 -1.70 -9.78 -5.54
N HIS A 6 -0.57 -9.80 -4.83
CA HIS A 6 -0.48 -9.17 -3.50
C HIS A 6 -0.69 -7.67 -3.57
N ILE A 7 -0.16 -7.02 -4.61
CA ILE A 7 -0.34 -5.58 -4.78
C ILE A 7 -1.81 -5.26 -5.05
N ARG A 8 -2.47 -6.03 -5.91
CA ARG A 8 -3.88 -5.77 -6.22
C ARG A 8 -4.77 -5.95 -5.00
N GLU A 9 -4.54 -6.99 -4.22
CA GLU A 9 -5.30 -7.23 -3.01
C GLU A 9 -5.04 -6.14 -1.97
N PHE A 10 -3.78 -5.73 -1.85
CA PHE A 10 -3.41 -4.70 -0.90
C PHE A 10 -3.98 -3.33 -1.29
N ASN A 11 -4.06 -3.04 -2.59
CA ASN A 11 -4.68 -1.82 -3.07
C ASN A 11 -6.11 -1.67 -2.58
N ARG A 12 -6.87 -2.76 -2.56
CA ARG A 12 -8.24 -2.73 -2.06
C ARG A 12 -8.28 -2.37 -0.60
N ILE A 13 -7.39 -2.96 0.19
CA ILE A 13 -7.30 -2.67 1.62
C ILE A 13 -6.92 -1.22 1.85
N LEU A 14 -5.91 -0.73 1.12
CA LEU A 14 -5.45 0.64 1.25
C LEU A 14 -6.53 1.64 0.90
N LYS A 15 -7.23 1.40 -0.20
CA LYS A 15 -8.30 2.30 -0.64
C LYS A 15 -9.43 2.36 0.39
N ARG A 16 -9.78 1.21 0.95
CA ARG A 16 -10.80 1.15 1.99
C ARG A 16 -10.40 1.94 3.24
N ASN A 17 -9.11 2.04 3.49
CA ASN A 17 -8.58 2.76 4.66
C ASN A 17 -8.20 4.21 4.35
N GLY A 18 -8.57 4.71 3.18
CA GLY A 18 -8.34 6.09 2.83
C GLY A 18 -7.00 6.42 2.20
N TYR A 19 -6.25 5.40 1.79
CA TYR A 19 -4.96 5.59 1.13
C TYR A 19 -5.13 5.59 -0.38
N ASP A 20 -4.55 6.59 -1.03
CA ASP A 20 -4.53 6.69 -2.48
C ASP A 20 -3.09 6.64 -2.98
N LEU A 21 -2.90 6.06 -4.15
CA LEU A 21 -1.60 6.05 -4.79
C LEU A 21 -1.28 7.47 -5.26
N ALA A 22 -0.26 8.07 -4.65
CA ALA A 22 0.15 9.43 -5.01
C ALA A 22 1.14 9.43 -6.16
N ARG A 23 2.08 8.50 -6.17
CA ARG A 23 3.09 8.43 -7.22
C ARG A 23 3.83 7.11 -7.14
N VAL A 24 4.60 6.82 -8.20
CA VAL A 24 5.50 5.67 -8.24
C VAL A 24 6.92 6.21 -8.23
N ASN A 25 7.74 5.72 -7.32
CA ASN A 25 9.12 6.16 -7.17
C ASN A 25 10.03 4.93 -7.23
N GLY A 26 10.63 4.69 -8.41
CA GLY A 26 11.49 3.53 -8.60
C GLY A 26 10.73 2.23 -8.36
N SER A 27 11.19 1.46 -7.37
CA SER A 27 10.56 0.18 -7.02
C SER A 27 9.48 0.31 -5.95
N HIS A 28 9.07 1.54 -5.62
CA HIS A 28 8.08 1.77 -4.57
C HIS A 28 6.84 2.47 -5.10
N PHE A 29 5.67 2.01 -4.63
CA PHE A 29 4.42 2.74 -4.76
C PHE A 29 4.25 3.61 -3.53
N ILE A 30 4.04 4.91 -3.73
CA ILE A 30 3.90 5.85 -2.61
C ILE A 30 2.42 6.16 -2.41
N TYR A 31 1.88 5.72 -1.29
CA TYR A 31 0.49 5.96 -0.93
C TYR A 31 0.39 7.05 0.12
N VAL A 32 -0.65 7.86 0.04
CA VAL A 32 -0.90 8.93 1.01
C VAL A 32 -2.33 8.82 1.51
N ASN A 33 -2.50 8.90 2.83
CA ASN A 33 -3.82 8.89 3.44
C ASN A 33 -4.50 10.24 3.22
N ARG A 34 -5.74 10.23 2.71
CA ARG A 34 -6.48 11.45 2.40
C ARG A 34 -6.83 12.27 3.64
N VAL A 35 -6.96 11.60 4.77
CA VAL A 35 -7.38 12.25 6.01
C VAL A 35 -6.19 12.64 6.87
N THR A 36 -5.30 11.69 7.15
CA THR A 36 -4.18 11.91 8.06
C THR A 36 -2.94 12.45 7.35
N HIS A 37 -2.88 12.37 6.02
CA HIS A 37 -1.72 12.70 5.20
C HIS A 37 -0.51 11.80 5.45
N ARG A 38 -0.72 10.68 6.12
CA ARG A 38 0.35 9.74 6.40
C ARG A 38 0.82 9.10 5.10
N ILE A 39 2.13 8.97 4.95
CA ILE A 39 2.76 8.41 3.75
C ILE A 39 3.12 6.95 4.01
N MET A 40 2.79 6.09 3.04
CA MET A 40 3.13 4.67 3.12
C MET A 40 3.84 4.24 1.85
N PRO A 41 5.15 4.03 1.88
CA PRO A 41 5.86 3.45 0.74
C PRO A 41 5.65 1.94 0.73
N VAL A 42 5.29 1.41 -0.44
CA VAL A 42 5.03 -0.02 -0.61
C VAL A 42 5.92 -0.55 -1.73
N ASN A 43 6.73 -1.55 -1.43
CA ASN A 43 7.61 -2.15 -2.41
C ASN A 43 6.79 -2.88 -3.48
N LYS A 44 7.21 -2.75 -4.74
CA LYS A 44 6.54 -3.45 -5.86
C LYS A 44 6.59 -4.98 -5.71
N ASP A 45 7.59 -5.48 -5.01
CA ASP A 45 7.74 -6.92 -4.75
C ASP A 45 7.04 -7.34 -3.46
N LEU A 46 5.92 -6.70 -3.18
CA LEU A 46 5.16 -6.98 -1.96
C LEU A 46 4.85 -8.47 -1.85
N ASN A 47 5.18 -9.06 -0.71
CA ASN A 47 4.84 -10.44 -0.39
C ASN A 47 3.89 -10.46 0.80
N GLU A 48 3.40 -11.66 1.13
CA GLU A 48 2.40 -11.81 2.18
C GLU A 48 2.92 -11.34 3.55
N MET A 49 4.16 -11.65 3.87
CA MET A 49 4.71 -11.26 5.18
C MET A 49 4.80 -9.75 5.33
N VAL A 50 5.27 -9.06 4.29
CA VAL A 50 5.37 -7.61 4.31
C VAL A 50 3.98 -6.99 4.36
N ARG A 51 3.04 -7.55 3.60
CA ARG A 51 1.65 -7.08 3.61
C ARG A 51 1.04 -7.15 5.02
N LEU A 52 1.21 -8.28 5.69
CA LEU A 52 0.68 -8.46 7.03
C LEU A 52 1.33 -7.50 8.02
N ARG A 53 2.64 -7.28 7.87
CA ARG A 53 3.35 -6.32 8.72
C ARG A 53 2.81 -4.90 8.54
N LEU A 54 2.57 -4.50 7.30
CA LEU A 54 2.04 -3.16 7.01
C LEU A 54 0.62 -3.00 7.54
N ILE A 55 -0.21 -4.03 7.40
CA ILE A 55 -1.56 -4.00 7.93
C ILE A 55 -1.53 -3.74 9.43
N LYS A 56 -0.63 -4.43 10.13
CA LYS A 56 -0.49 -4.27 11.57
C LYS A 56 0.12 -2.91 11.92
N GLN A 57 1.18 -2.53 11.23
CA GLN A 57 1.91 -1.29 11.52
C GLN A 57 1.04 -0.05 11.31
N TYR A 58 0.20 -0.05 10.27
CA TYR A 58 -0.64 1.10 9.93
C TYR A 58 -2.08 0.93 10.39
N ASP A 59 -2.35 -0.12 11.17
CA ASP A 59 -3.69 -0.40 11.71
C ASP A 59 -4.75 -0.41 10.61
N LEU A 60 -4.46 -1.11 9.52
CA LEU A 60 -5.38 -1.21 8.39
C LEU A 60 -6.52 -2.17 8.71
N ARG A 61 -7.70 -1.83 8.22
CA ARG A 61 -8.91 -2.61 8.55
C ARG A 61 -9.56 -3.27 7.36
#